data_c3ca16ac6d0ff3cb203bc893f29c88b2
#
_entry.id   c3ca16ac6d0ff3cb203bc893f29c88b2
#
_cell.length_a   1.000
_cell.length_b   1.000
_cell.length_c   1.000
_cell.angle_alpha   90.00
_cell.angle_beta   90.00
_cell.angle_gamma   90.00
#
_symmetry.space_group_name_H-M   'P 1'
#
loop_
_entity.id
_entity.type
_entity.pdbx_description
1 polymer ?
#
loop_
_entity_poly.entity_id
_entity_poly.type
_entity_poly.pdbx_seq_one_letter_code
_entity_poly.pdbx_strand_id
1 'polypeptide(L)'
;KPRKDFATFADVKPYLDFFYDSLFSIRDSLPDGTDPADVRAAINAFCAVYDESDDSTAWFDKIKSIADSLGYASDMKAYKQNPSAFRGSVADISSFLRLAVTGRLNAPDLYTVMHLLGRSRTLSRLTAFAEGTGRTLGRTLGGSWKRPPDPPELFPNIEY
;
A
#
# COMPACT_ATOMS: atom_id res chain seq x y z
N LYS A 1 3.52 24.99 8.19
CA LYS A 1 4.87 24.55 8.61
C LYS A 1 5.33 23.47 7.66
N PRO A 2 6.48 23.59 6.99
CA PRO A 2 6.99 22.51 6.15
C PRO A 2 7.23 21.28 7.02
N ARG A 3 6.83 20.09 6.50
CA ARG A 3 7.14 18.81 7.14
C ARG A 3 8.66 18.63 7.15
N LYS A 4 9.20 18.34 8.31
CA LYS A 4 10.60 17.97 8.46
C LYS A 4 10.68 16.45 8.52
N ASP A 5 10.50 15.82 7.36
CA ASP A 5 10.49 14.36 7.28
C ASP A 5 11.93 13.78 7.24
N PHE A 6 12.93 14.64 6.99
CA PHE A 6 14.34 14.24 6.88
C PHE A 6 15.24 15.20 7.65
N ALA A 7 16.17 14.66 8.42
CA ALA A 7 17.23 15.40 9.10
C ALA A 7 18.50 15.46 8.23
N THR A 8 18.75 14.43 7.43
CA THR A 8 19.94 14.29 6.59
C THR A 8 19.58 13.72 5.21
N PHE A 9 20.48 13.86 4.23
CA PHE A 9 20.34 13.21 2.92
C PHE A 9 20.32 11.67 3.01
N ALA A 10 20.97 11.10 4.04
CA ALA A 10 20.94 9.66 4.27
C ALA A 10 19.54 9.14 4.60
N ASP A 11 18.68 9.97 5.20
CA ASP A 11 17.30 9.61 5.54
C ASP A 11 16.38 9.53 4.30
N VAL A 12 16.77 10.18 3.20
CA VAL A 12 15.98 10.21 1.96
C VAL A 12 15.97 8.84 1.27
N LYS A 13 17.11 8.17 1.23
CA LYS A 13 17.26 6.87 0.54
C LYS A 13 16.29 5.80 1.08
N PRO A 14 16.25 5.51 2.38
CA PRO A 14 15.32 4.53 2.92
C PRO A 14 13.85 4.95 2.81
N TYR A 15 13.57 6.25 2.63
CA TYR A 15 12.21 6.76 2.46
C TYR A 15 11.70 6.60 1.03
N LEU A 16 12.60 6.60 0.03
CA LEU A 16 12.27 6.51 -1.40
C LEU A 16 12.64 5.15 -2.02
N ASP A 17 13.13 4.20 -1.25
CA ASP A 17 13.59 2.91 -1.75
C ASP A 17 12.49 2.11 -2.48
N PHE A 18 11.23 2.31 -2.12
CA PHE A 18 10.11 1.65 -2.80
C PHE A 18 9.95 2.05 -4.27
N PHE A 19 10.57 3.15 -4.75
CA PHE A 19 10.59 3.47 -6.17
C PHE A 19 11.47 2.54 -6.99
N TYR A 20 12.37 1.80 -6.35
CA TYR A 20 13.26 0.83 -6.99
C TYR A 20 12.77 -0.58 -6.73
N ASP A 21 12.46 -1.34 -7.78
CA ASP A 21 11.89 -2.69 -7.63
C ASP A 21 12.83 -3.65 -6.89
N SER A 22 14.16 -3.46 -7.02
CA SER A 22 15.17 -4.23 -6.30
C SER A 22 15.22 -3.95 -4.79
N LEU A 23 14.69 -2.80 -4.36
CA LEU A 23 14.67 -2.37 -2.95
C LEU A 23 13.27 -2.43 -2.34
N PHE A 24 12.25 -2.65 -3.18
CA PHE A 24 10.87 -2.73 -2.73
C PHE A 24 10.63 -3.95 -1.85
N SER A 25 10.08 -3.72 -0.67
CA SER A 25 9.66 -4.77 0.25
C SER A 25 8.52 -4.27 1.13
N ILE A 26 7.64 -5.18 1.53
CA ILE A 26 6.60 -4.86 2.52
C ILE A 26 7.27 -4.82 3.90
N ARG A 27 7.28 -3.65 4.53
CA ARG A 27 7.94 -3.40 5.83
C ARG A 27 6.97 -3.23 6.98
N ASP A 28 5.80 -2.63 6.69
CA ASP A 28 4.76 -2.45 7.68
C ASP A 28 3.72 -3.57 7.57
N SER A 29 2.94 -3.73 8.62
CA SER A 29 1.81 -4.65 8.68
C SER A 29 0.50 -3.89 8.61
N LEU A 30 -0.56 -4.56 8.16
CA LEU A 30 -1.91 -4.04 8.27
C LEU A 30 -2.28 -3.86 9.75
N PRO A 31 -3.14 -2.87 10.08
CA PRO A 31 -3.65 -2.71 11.44
C PRO A 31 -4.30 -3.99 11.97
N ASP A 32 -4.18 -4.22 13.29
CA ASP A 32 -4.82 -5.35 13.94
C ASP A 32 -6.33 -5.33 13.72
N GLY A 33 -6.90 -6.51 13.48
CA GLY A 33 -8.34 -6.65 13.22
C GLY A 33 -8.75 -6.39 11.76
N THR A 34 -7.82 -6.07 10.87
CA THR A 34 -8.11 -5.94 9.44
C THR A 34 -8.44 -7.31 8.85
N ASP A 35 -9.60 -7.41 8.18
CA ASP A 35 -9.98 -8.63 7.45
C ASP A 35 -9.21 -8.72 6.13
N PRO A 36 -8.40 -9.77 5.92
CA PRO A 36 -7.69 -9.97 4.68
C PRO A 36 -8.59 -10.10 3.44
N ALA A 37 -9.84 -10.54 3.62
CA ALA A 37 -10.81 -10.61 2.53
C ALA A 37 -11.21 -9.22 2.05
N ASP A 38 -11.40 -8.27 2.96
CA ASP A 38 -11.69 -6.88 2.64
C ASP A 38 -10.52 -6.20 1.92
N VAL A 39 -9.29 -6.45 2.38
CA VAL A 39 -8.07 -5.95 1.73
C VAL A 39 -8.02 -6.40 0.28
N ARG A 40 -8.24 -7.69 0.03
CA ARG A 40 -8.24 -8.24 -1.32
C ARG A 40 -9.36 -7.68 -2.17
N ALA A 41 -10.57 -7.58 -1.62
CA ALA A 41 -11.72 -7.02 -2.30
C ALA A 41 -11.48 -5.56 -2.70
N ALA A 42 -10.95 -4.74 -1.79
CA ALA A 42 -10.63 -3.34 -2.04
C ALA A 42 -9.57 -3.17 -3.14
N ILE A 43 -8.49 -3.96 -3.07
CA ILE A 43 -7.40 -3.90 -4.05
C ILE A 43 -7.90 -4.34 -5.43
N ASN A 44 -8.65 -5.45 -5.52
CA ASN A 44 -9.18 -5.94 -6.79
C ASN A 44 -10.18 -4.95 -7.40
N ALA A 45 -11.06 -4.35 -6.59
CA ALA A 45 -11.98 -3.33 -7.04
C ALA A 45 -11.23 -2.10 -7.58
N PHE A 46 -10.15 -1.66 -6.89
CA PHE A 46 -9.34 -0.56 -7.33
C PHE A 46 -8.60 -0.87 -8.63
N CYS A 47 -8.00 -2.05 -8.76
CA CYS A 47 -7.34 -2.47 -10.00
C CYS A 47 -8.28 -2.44 -11.21
N ALA A 48 -9.56 -2.78 -11.02
CA ALA A 48 -10.56 -2.78 -12.09
C ALA A 48 -10.92 -1.37 -12.61
N VAL A 49 -10.81 -0.35 -11.75
CA VAL A 49 -11.21 1.03 -12.08
C VAL A 49 -10.02 1.99 -12.22
N TYR A 50 -8.80 1.53 -11.92
CA TYR A 50 -7.61 2.39 -11.95
C TYR A 50 -7.31 2.89 -13.36
N ASP A 51 -7.22 4.21 -13.48
CA ASP A 51 -6.84 4.90 -14.70
C ASP A 51 -5.73 5.90 -14.39
N GLU A 52 -4.62 5.82 -15.12
CA GLU A 52 -3.47 6.69 -14.97
C GLU A 52 -3.76 8.14 -15.39
N SER A 53 -4.78 8.34 -16.23
CA SER A 53 -5.21 9.67 -16.68
C SER A 53 -6.11 10.42 -15.70
N ASP A 54 -6.56 9.77 -14.62
CA ASP A 54 -7.37 10.44 -13.59
C ASP A 54 -6.59 11.57 -12.92
N ASP A 55 -7.26 12.67 -12.65
CA ASP A 55 -6.76 13.65 -11.70
C ASP A 55 -6.90 13.15 -10.25
N SER A 56 -6.33 13.86 -9.30
CA SER A 56 -6.35 13.46 -7.88
C SER A 56 -7.77 13.38 -7.31
N THR A 57 -8.71 14.15 -7.81
CA THR A 57 -10.11 14.16 -7.36
C THR A 57 -10.83 12.91 -7.86
N ALA A 58 -10.79 12.65 -9.17
CA ALA A 58 -11.40 11.47 -9.77
C ALA A 58 -10.80 10.17 -9.20
N TRP A 59 -9.49 10.13 -9.00
CA TRP A 59 -8.79 9.03 -8.37
C TRP A 59 -9.30 8.77 -6.95
N PHE A 60 -9.43 9.81 -6.12
CA PHE A 60 -9.90 9.67 -4.74
C PHE A 60 -11.39 9.33 -4.66
N ASP A 61 -12.22 9.83 -5.58
CA ASP A 61 -13.64 9.49 -5.64
C ASP A 61 -13.86 8.00 -5.97
N LYS A 62 -12.99 7.40 -6.77
CA LYS A 62 -12.98 5.94 -6.97
C LYS A 62 -12.73 5.19 -5.67
N ILE A 63 -11.78 5.64 -4.83
CA ILE A 63 -11.51 5.03 -3.52
C ILE A 63 -12.70 5.17 -2.59
N LYS A 64 -13.38 6.32 -2.56
CA LYS A 64 -14.61 6.52 -1.78
C LYS A 64 -15.72 5.57 -2.22
N SER A 65 -15.92 5.41 -3.54
CA SER A 65 -16.92 4.49 -4.08
C SER A 65 -16.64 3.04 -3.69
N ILE A 66 -15.37 2.64 -3.67
CA ILE A 66 -14.96 1.32 -3.20
C ILE A 66 -15.22 1.17 -1.70
N ALA A 67 -14.91 2.18 -0.90
CA ALA A 67 -15.20 2.19 0.54
C ALA A 67 -16.70 1.97 0.78
N ASP A 68 -17.58 2.74 0.13
CA ASP A 68 -19.02 2.58 0.25
C ASP A 68 -19.50 1.18 -0.15
N SER A 69 -18.97 0.63 -1.22
CA SER A 69 -19.36 -0.72 -1.71
C SER A 69 -18.97 -1.85 -0.76
N LEU A 70 -17.95 -1.65 0.06
CA LEU A 70 -17.46 -2.62 1.04
C LEU A 70 -17.99 -2.37 2.46
N GLY A 71 -18.85 -1.38 2.66
CA GLY A 71 -19.40 -1.02 3.97
C GLY A 71 -18.42 -0.22 4.86
N TYR A 72 -17.45 0.44 4.23
CA TYR A 72 -16.55 1.40 4.86
C TYR A 72 -17.10 2.82 4.67
N ALA A 73 -16.88 3.71 5.63
CA ALA A 73 -17.32 5.08 5.50
C ALA A 73 -16.47 5.84 4.47
N SER A 74 -17.09 6.39 3.44
CA SER A 74 -16.44 7.27 2.47
C SER A 74 -16.19 8.68 3.00
N ASP A 75 -16.95 9.09 4.03
CA ASP A 75 -16.79 10.37 4.74
C ASP A 75 -16.28 10.15 6.18
N MET A 76 -15.15 10.77 6.48
CA MET A 76 -14.54 10.74 7.82
C MET A 76 -15.39 11.39 8.90
N LYS A 77 -16.27 12.34 8.55
CA LYS A 77 -17.19 12.95 9.53
C LYS A 77 -18.28 11.95 9.94
N ALA A 78 -18.87 11.27 8.95
CA ALA A 78 -19.85 10.22 9.19
C ALA A 78 -19.25 9.09 10.02
N TYR A 79 -18.02 8.67 9.72
CA TYR A 79 -17.30 7.66 10.51
C TYR A 79 -17.10 8.07 11.96
N LYS A 80 -16.65 9.31 12.21
CA LYS A 80 -16.44 9.81 13.59
C LYS A 80 -17.73 9.93 14.40
N GLN A 81 -18.87 10.19 13.75
CA GLN A 81 -20.17 10.27 14.43
C GLN A 81 -20.70 8.90 14.84
N ASN A 82 -20.50 7.88 14.02
CA ASN A 82 -20.98 6.52 14.32
C ASN A 82 -20.01 5.45 13.76
N PRO A 83 -18.86 5.23 14.44
CA PRO A 83 -17.86 4.26 13.97
C PRO A 83 -18.41 2.84 13.87
N SER A 84 -19.36 2.46 14.76
CA SER A 84 -19.93 1.11 14.80
C SER A 84 -20.85 0.78 13.62
N ALA A 85 -21.30 1.78 12.87
CA ALA A 85 -22.12 1.58 11.68
C ALA A 85 -21.31 1.12 10.45
N PHE A 86 -19.98 1.20 10.52
CA PHE A 86 -19.09 0.92 9.39
C PHE A 86 -18.04 -0.11 9.77
N ARG A 87 -17.52 -0.83 8.78
CA ARG A 87 -16.40 -1.77 8.95
C ARG A 87 -15.06 -1.04 9.16
N GLY A 88 -14.98 0.22 8.78
CA GLY A 88 -13.84 1.11 8.85
C GLY A 88 -14.13 2.37 8.05
N SER A 89 -13.11 3.03 7.56
CA SER A 89 -13.22 4.28 6.81
C SER A 89 -12.42 4.25 5.48
N VAL A 90 -12.62 5.25 4.67
CA VAL A 90 -11.84 5.47 3.43
C VAL A 90 -10.32 5.55 3.71
N ALA A 91 -9.93 5.95 4.91
CA ALA A 91 -8.52 5.96 5.31
C ALA A 91 -7.93 4.55 5.40
N ASP A 92 -8.73 3.56 5.83
CA ASP A 92 -8.31 2.16 5.87
C ASP A 92 -8.11 1.62 4.45
N ILE A 93 -9.04 1.88 3.53
CA ILE A 93 -8.90 1.50 2.12
C ILE A 93 -7.64 2.14 1.51
N SER A 94 -7.41 3.43 1.77
CA SER A 94 -6.19 4.13 1.32
C SER A 94 -4.92 3.50 1.91
N SER A 95 -4.97 3.03 3.16
CA SER A 95 -3.85 2.34 3.81
C SER A 95 -3.55 0.98 3.18
N PHE A 96 -4.57 0.23 2.76
CA PHE A 96 -4.39 -1.04 2.05
C PHE A 96 -3.66 -0.82 0.72
N LEU A 97 -4.11 0.14 -0.06
CA LEU A 97 -3.47 0.50 -1.34
C LEU A 97 -2.05 1.02 -1.12
N ARG A 98 -1.84 1.87 -0.11
CA ARG A 98 -0.53 2.44 0.24
C ARG A 98 0.46 1.35 0.61
N LEU A 99 0.08 0.44 1.48
CA LEU A 99 0.93 -0.67 1.89
C LEU A 99 1.29 -1.56 0.70
N ALA A 100 0.31 -1.88 -0.17
CA ALA A 100 0.54 -2.69 -1.35
C ALA A 100 1.54 -2.06 -2.33
N VAL A 101 1.48 -0.73 -2.52
CA VAL A 101 2.29 -0.02 -3.53
C VAL A 101 3.65 0.40 -3.00
N THR A 102 3.74 0.84 -1.73
CA THR A 102 4.96 1.39 -1.12
C THR A 102 5.62 0.46 -0.11
N GLY A 103 4.93 -0.56 0.37
CA GLY A 103 5.39 -1.43 1.46
C GLY A 103 5.32 -0.77 2.84
N ARG A 104 4.72 0.43 2.96
CA ARG A 104 4.69 1.23 4.19
C ARG A 104 3.36 1.92 4.38
N LEU A 105 2.98 2.14 5.63
CA LEU A 105 1.82 2.97 5.99
C LEU A 105 2.17 4.46 5.98
N ASN A 106 3.41 4.82 6.35
CA ASN A 106 3.91 6.19 6.24
C ASN A 106 4.77 6.35 4.98
N ALA A 107 4.18 6.93 3.95
CA ALA A 107 4.79 7.18 2.65
C ALA A 107 4.30 8.51 2.09
N PRO A 108 4.94 9.05 1.04
CA PRO A 108 4.46 10.25 0.36
C PRO A 108 3.02 10.13 -0.13
N ASP A 109 2.48 11.20 -0.70
CA ASP A 109 1.15 11.21 -1.28
C ASP A 109 0.94 10.06 -2.27
N LEU A 110 -0.07 9.22 -2.00
CA LEU A 110 -0.27 7.96 -2.72
C LEU A 110 -0.61 8.17 -4.20
N TYR A 111 -1.42 9.20 -4.51
CA TYR A 111 -1.73 9.54 -5.90
C TYR A 111 -0.47 9.86 -6.69
N THR A 112 0.38 10.73 -6.14
CA THR A 112 1.67 11.10 -6.74
C THR A 112 2.59 9.89 -6.89
N VAL A 113 2.67 9.03 -5.88
CA VAL A 113 3.48 7.80 -5.93
C VAL A 113 3.02 6.88 -7.07
N MET A 114 1.71 6.62 -7.18
CA MET A 114 1.17 5.76 -8.24
C MET A 114 1.43 6.34 -9.63
N HIS A 115 1.29 7.66 -9.77
CA HIS A 115 1.56 8.36 -11.03
C HIS A 115 3.04 8.26 -11.44
N LEU A 116 3.96 8.44 -10.48
CA LEU A 116 5.41 8.31 -10.73
C LEU A 116 5.86 6.86 -11.00
N LEU A 117 5.23 5.88 -10.37
CA LEU A 117 5.50 4.46 -10.64
C LEU A 117 4.99 4.03 -12.01
N GLY A 118 3.93 4.65 -12.50
CA GLY A 118 3.22 4.29 -13.71
C GLY A 118 2.26 3.12 -13.53
N ARG A 119 1.35 2.96 -14.48
CA ARG A 119 0.25 1.98 -14.42
C ARG A 119 0.74 0.54 -14.23
N SER A 120 1.71 0.11 -15.02
CA SER A 120 2.16 -1.28 -15.02
C SER A 120 2.71 -1.72 -13.66
N ARG A 121 3.60 -0.93 -13.06
CA ARG A 121 4.20 -1.24 -11.76
C ARG A 121 3.20 -1.14 -10.62
N THR A 122 2.32 -0.13 -10.66
CA THR A 122 1.23 0.04 -9.69
C THR A 122 0.33 -1.19 -9.68
N LEU A 123 -0.20 -1.61 -10.83
CA LEU A 123 -1.08 -2.77 -10.92
C LEU A 123 -0.37 -4.07 -10.54
N SER A 124 0.89 -4.25 -10.96
CA SER A 124 1.67 -5.44 -10.61
C SER A 124 1.82 -5.59 -9.09
N ARG A 125 2.15 -4.51 -8.38
CA ARG A 125 2.29 -4.52 -6.91
C ARG A 125 0.97 -4.76 -6.19
N LEU A 126 -0.10 -4.10 -6.63
CA LEU A 126 -1.44 -4.29 -6.09
C LEU A 126 -1.88 -5.76 -6.22
N THR A 127 -1.75 -6.32 -7.42
CA THR A 127 -2.13 -7.72 -7.68
C THR A 127 -1.31 -8.70 -6.85
N ALA A 128 0.02 -8.53 -6.81
CA ALA A 128 0.91 -9.38 -6.02
C ALA A 128 0.57 -9.34 -4.53
N PHE A 129 0.23 -8.15 -4.00
CA PHE A 129 -0.17 -8.00 -2.60
C PHE A 129 -1.51 -8.67 -2.32
N ALA A 130 -2.52 -8.52 -3.18
CA ALA A 130 -3.82 -9.17 -3.05
C ALA A 130 -3.69 -10.69 -3.06
N GLU A 131 -2.85 -11.25 -3.94
CA GLU A 131 -2.57 -12.69 -4.00
C GLU A 131 -1.82 -13.17 -2.75
N GLY A 132 -0.84 -12.42 -2.25
CA GLY A 132 -0.10 -12.70 -1.03
C GLY A 132 -1.00 -12.73 0.21
N THR A 133 -1.93 -11.79 0.31
CA THR A 133 -2.94 -11.73 1.38
C THR A 133 -3.84 -12.97 1.37
N GLY A 134 -4.17 -13.50 0.19
CA GLY A 134 -4.94 -14.75 0.05
C GLY A 134 -4.17 -16.00 0.49
N ARG A 135 -2.86 -16.03 0.33
CA ARG A 135 -2.03 -17.18 0.76
C ARG A 135 -1.81 -17.23 2.26
N THR A 136 -1.82 -16.09 2.94
CA THR A 136 -1.69 -16.03 4.41
C THR A 136 -2.91 -16.65 5.10
N LEU A 137 -4.11 -16.52 4.55
CA LEU A 137 -5.33 -17.18 5.06
C LEU A 137 -5.33 -18.71 4.88
N GLY A 138 -4.64 -19.23 3.85
CA GLY A 138 -4.48 -20.67 3.61
C GLY A 138 -3.35 -21.32 4.41
N ARG A 139 -2.57 -20.55 5.16
CA ARG A 139 -1.33 -20.98 5.84
C ARG A 139 -1.37 -20.95 7.36
N THR A 140 -2.53 -21.04 7.98
CA THR A 140 -2.65 -21.24 9.44
C THR A 140 -2.31 -22.68 9.87
N LEU A 141 -1.77 -23.51 8.98
CA LEU A 141 -1.27 -24.85 9.25
C LEU A 141 0.17 -24.99 8.71
N GLY A 142 1.15 -24.67 9.56
CA GLY A 142 2.50 -25.19 9.50
C GLY A 142 3.30 -24.94 8.22
N GLY A 143 4.13 -23.92 8.20
CA GLY A 143 5.14 -23.75 7.17
C GLY A 143 6.09 -22.60 7.47
N SER A 144 7.30 -22.91 7.92
CA SER A 144 8.39 -21.97 8.18
C SER A 144 8.69 -21.14 6.93
N TRP A 145 8.65 -19.81 7.09
CA TRP A 145 9.15 -18.86 6.09
C TRP A 145 10.65 -19.04 5.94
N LYS A 146 11.11 -19.61 4.81
CA LYS A 146 12.51 -19.48 4.43
C LYS A 146 12.70 -18.10 3.81
N ARG A 147 13.56 -17.29 4.44
CA ARG A 147 14.04 -16.03 3.89
C ARG A 147 14.53 -16.28 2.45
N PRO A 148 14.15 -15.48 1.45
CA PRO A 148 14.82 -15.56 0.16
C PRO A 148 16.31 -15.31 0.32
N PRO A 149 17.18 -15.92 -0.49
CA PRO A 149 18.62 -15.70 -0.42
C PRO A 149 18.92 -14.21 -0.57
N ASP A 150 19.90 -13.74 0.19
CA ASP A 150 20.39 -12.36 0.09
C ASP A 150 20.81 -12.08 -1.35
N PRO A 151 20.52 -10.89 -1.89
CA PRO A 151 20.96 -10.53 -3.23
C PRO A 151 22.49 -10.55 -3.28
N PRO A 152 23.09 -10.98 -4.42
CA PRO A 152 24.53 -10.99 -4.55
C PRO A 152 25.09 -9.59 -4.32
N GLU A 153 26.20 -9.51 -3.58
CA GLU A 153 26.91 -8.25 -3.33
C GLU A 153 27.33 -7.64 -4.67
N LEU A 154 26.63 -6.57 -5.10
CA LEU A 154 26.83 -5.90 -6.39
C LEU A 154 27.87 -4.79 -6.35
N PHE A 155 28.63 -4.65 -5.26
CA PHE A 155 29.72 -3.68 -5.17
C PHE A 155 31.00 -4.35 -4.69
N PRO A 156 31.97 -4.62 -5.56
CA PRO A 156 33.32 -4.91 -5.12
C PRO A 156 33.88 -3.69 -4.39
N ASN A 157 34.56 -3.95 -3.26
CA ASN A 157 35.24 -2.93 -2.47
C ASN A 157 36.01 -1.96 -3.37
N ILE A 158 35.62 -0.71 -3.38
CA ILE A 158 36.48 0.37 -3.89
C ILE A 158 37.35 0.78 -2.72
N GLU A 159 38.56 0.28 -2.67
CA GLU A 159 39.62 0.83 -1.81
C GLU A 159 39.99 2.20 -2.35
N TYR A 160 39.98 3.20 -1.47
CA TYR A 160 40.57 4.51 -1.72
C TYR A 160 42.01 4.52 -1.24
#